data_012fd7d5ba325103d0312be71cb85579
#
_entry.id   012fd7d5ba325103d0312be71cb85579
#
_cell.length_a   1.000
_cell.length_b   1.000
_cell.length_c   1.000
_cell.angle_alpha   90.00
_cell.angle_beta   90.00
_cell.angle_gamma   90.00
#
_symmetry.space_group_name_H-M   'P 1'
#
loop_
_entity.id
_entity.type
_entity.pdbx_description
1 polymer ?
#
loop_
_entity_poly.entity_id
_entity_poly.type
_entity_poly.pdbx_seq_one_letter_code
_entity_poly.pdbx_strand_id
1 'polypeptide(L)'
;MSTTSKKELEKRKNEDAYKLAISKMNSRLEKIYLGGGEKKIAKQHSKGKLTARERIEHLTDEDSYFFEIGAFAGYEMYKEYGGCPAGGVITGIGYVSGRQCMIVANDATVKAGAWFPITGKKNLRAQEIAMENRLPIIYLVDSAGVFLPMQDEIFPDKEHFGRMFRNNAKMSAMGIPQIAAIMGSCVAGGAYLPIMSDEALIVEGTGSIFLAGPYLVKAAIGEVVDKETLGGAVSQCDISGV
;
A
#
# COMPACT_ATOMS: atom_id res chain seq x y z
N MET A 1 -42.68 -20.40 32.29
CA MET A 1 -42.13 -19.46 31.29
C MET A 1 -42.46 -20.03 29.94
N SER A 2 -43.15 -19.29 29.07
CA SER A 2 -43.58 -19.73 27.75
C SER A 2 -42.34 -19.93 26.85
N THR A 3 -42.40 -20.88 25.92
CA THR A 3 -41.35 -21.16 24.91
C THR A 3 -40.98 -19.92 24.08
N THR A 4 -41.92 -19.03 23.87
CA THR A 4 -41.74 -17.71 23.21
C THR A 4 -40.80 -16.80 24.00
N SER A 5 -40.94 -16.74 25.34
CA SER A 5 -40.09 -15.93 26.22
C SER A 5 -38.62 -16.42 26.22
N LYS A 6 -38.37 -17.73 26.12
CA LYS A 6 -37.00 -18.28 26.01
C LYS A 6 -36.34 -17.93 24.68
N LYS A 7 -37.05 -18.05 23.57
CA LYS A 7 -36.54 -17.66 22.24
C LYS A 7 -36.20 -16.18 22.14
N GLU A 8 -37.05 -15.32 22.70
CA GLU A 8 -36.79 -13.89 22.75
C GLU A 8 -35.54 -13.55 23.58
N LEU A 9 -35.36 -14.23 24.72
CA LEU A 9 -34.17 -14.04 25.56
C LEU A 9 -32.89 -14.49 24.85
N GLU A 10 -32.92 -15.62 24.17
CA GLU A 10 -31.79 -16.09 23.35
C GLU A 10 -31.48 -15.14 22.20
N LYS A 11 -32.48 -14.64 21.50
CA LYS A 11 -32.30 -13.64 20.44
C LYS A 11 -31.61 -12.38 20.97
N ARG A 12 -32.06 -11.81 22.08
CA ARG A 12 -31.42 -10.63 22.70
C ARG A 12 -29.98 -10.91 23.12
N LYS A 13 -29.68 -12.08 23.71
CA LYS A 13 -28.30 -12.45 24.05
C LYS A 13 -27.42 -12.53 22.81
N ASN A 14 -27.92 -13.08 21.73
CA ASN A 14 -27.17 -13.13 20.47
C ASN A 14 -26.95 -11.73 19.87
N GLU A 15 -27.97 -10.88 19.89
CA GLU A 15 -27.84 -9.48 19.44
C GLU A 15 -26.78 -8.72 20.26
N ASP A 16 -26.78 -8.87 21.59
CA ASP A 16 -25.79 -8.22 22.46
C ASP A 16 -24.38 -8.77 22.23
N ALA A 17 -24.24 -10.08 22.04
CA ALA A 17 -22.96 -10.70 21.68
C ALA A 17 -22.42 -10.19 20.34
N TYR A 18 -23.29 -10.02 19.33
CA TYR A 18 -22.93 -9.45 18.06
C TYR A 18 -22.51 -7.98 18.15
N LYS A 19 -23.28 -7.16 18.87
CA LYS A 19 -22.94 -5.75 19.11
C LYS A 19 -21.57 -5.61 19.79
N LEU A 20 -21.30 -6.46 20.79
CA LEU A 20 -20.00 -6.46 21.46
C LEU A 20 -18.86 -6.88 20.52
N ALA A 21 -19.07 -7.89 19.67
CA ALA A 21 -18.09 -8.35 18.69
C ALA A 21 -17.78 -7.25 17.66
N ILE A 22 -18.81 -6.60 17.12
CA ILE A 22 -18.68 -5.46 16.18
C ILE A 22 -17.95 -4.29 16.85
N SER A 23 -18.30 -3.93 18.09
CA SER A 23 -17.62 -2.87 18.83
C SER A 23 -16.12 -3.17 19.02
N LYS A 24 -15.77 -4.41 19.39
CA LYS A 24 -14.37 -4.84 19.48
C LYS A 24 -13.64 -4.78 18.12
N MET A 25 -14.30 -5.20 17.06
CA MET A 25 -13.76 -5.12 15.70
C MET A 25 -13.48 -3.67 15.32
N ASN A 26 -14.44 -2.77 15.51
CA ASN A 26 -14.28 -1.36 15.17
C ASN A 26 -13.15 -0.70 15.98
N SER A 27 -13.06 -0.95 17.28
CA SER A 27 -11.95 -0.45 18.10
C SER A 27 -10.56 -0.95 17.63
N ARG A 28 -10.49 -2.15 17.05
CA ARG A 28 -9.26 -2.65 16.44
C ARG A 28 -8.97 -1.97 15.09
N LEU A 29 -10.01 -1.76 14.28
CA LEU A 29 -9.89 -1.04 13.00
C LEU A 29 -9.39 0.39 13.19
N GLU A 30 -9.91 1.12 14.18
CA GLU A 30 -9.44 2.46 14.52
C GLU A 30 -7.93 2.48 14.79
N LYS A 31 -7.41 1.50 15.53
CA LYS A 31 -5.97 1.37 15.78
C LYS A 31 -5.18 1.03 14.51
N ILE A 32 -5.72 0.16 13.66
CA ILE A 32 -5.11 -0.20 12.38
C ILE A 32 -5.04 1.01 11.46
N TYR A 33 -6.07 1.86 11.46
CA TYR A 33 -6.16 3.05 10.62
C TYR A 33 -5.15 4.13 10.98
N LEU A 34 -4.62 4.11 12.19
CA LEU A 34 -3.50 4.97 12.58
C LEU A 34 -2.15 4.54 11.94
N GLY A 35 -2.10 3.40 11.25
CA GLY A 35 -0.89 2.92 10.60
C GLY A 35 0.29 2.86 11.58
N GLY A 36 1.37 3.60 11.29
CA GLY A 36 2.54 3.71 12.15
C GLY A 36 2.34 4.59 13.40
N GLY A 37 1.13 5.13 13.61
CA GLY A 37 0.73 5.97 14.74
C GLY A 37 0.90 7.47 14.50
N GLU A 38 0.24 8.27 15.34
CA GLU A 38 0.11 9.73 15.22
C GLU A 38 1.45 10.45 14.99
N LYS A 39 2.51 10.06 15.71
CA LYS A 39 3.85 10.66 15.52
C LYS A 39 4.40 10.44 14.11
N LYS A 40 4.11 9.30 13.49
CA LYS A 40 4.54 9.01 12.12
C LYS A 40 3.68 9.73 11.09
N ILE A 41 2.39 9.87 11.34
CA ILE A 41 1.46 10.68 10.55
C ILE A 41 1.94 12.14 10.55
N ALA A 42 2.14 12.75 11.72
CA ALA A 42 2.65 14.11 11.86
C ALA A 42 3.99 14.30 11.13
N LYS A 43 4.86 13.29 11.14
CA LYS A 43 6.13 13.31 10.40
C LYS A 43 5.92 13.28 8.87
N GLN A 44 4.87 12.64 8.33
CA GLN A 44 4.54 12.72 6.91
C GLN A 44 4.05 14.14 6.56
N HIS A 45 3.11 14.67 7.35
CA HIS A 45 2.56 16.02 7.14
C HIS A 45 3.65 17.10 7.22
N SER A 46 4.60 16.99 8.15
CA SER A 46 5.72 17.95 8.24
C SER A 46 6.64 17.97 7.01
N LYS A 47 6.55 16.94 6.15
CA LYS A 47 7.26 16.85 4.86
C LYS A 47 6.38 17.23 3.66
N GLY A 48 5.19 17.80 3.90
CA GLY A 48 4.22 18.09 2.84
C GLY A 48 3.58 16.86 2.22
N LYS A 49 3.65 15.69 2.87
CA LYS A 49 3.14 14.42 2.33
C LYS A 49 1.86 14.00 3.07
N LEU A 50 0.89 13.51 2.32
CA LEU A 50 -0.30 12.86 2.85
C LEU A 50 -0.01 11.40 3.24
N THR A 51 -0.79 10.85 4.17
CA THR A 51 -0.83 9.42 4.46
C THR A 51 -1.46 8.63 3.30
N ALA A 52 -1.29 7.31 3.30
CA ALA A 52 -1.90 6.45 2.27
C ALA A 52 -3.43 6.60 2.22
N ARG A 53 -4.08 6.71 3.37
CA ARG A 53 -5.55 6.86 3.45
C ARG A 53 -6.04 8.21 2.94
N GLU A 54 -5.37 9.28 3.32
CA GLU A 54 -5.66 10.63 2.80
C GLU A 54 -5.46 10.70 1.28
N ARG A 55 -4.41 10.05 0.74
CA ARG A 55 -4.19 9.97 -0.72
C ARG A 55 -5.32 9.24 -1.43
N ILE A 56 -5.82 8.15 -0.85
CA ILE A 56 -6.96 7.41 -1.40
C ILE A 56 -8.23 8.28 -1.37
N GLU A 57 -8.48 8.96 -0.27
CA GLU A 57 -9.62 9.88 -0.11
C GLU A 57 -9.59 10.99 -1.16
N HIS A 58 -8.42 11.58 -1.43
CA HIS A 58 -8.27 12.59 -2.47
C HIS A 58 -8.34 12.04 -3.90
N LEU A 59 -8.03 10.77 -4.10
CA LEU A 59 -8.05 10.14 -5.42
C LEU A 59 -9.45 9.68 -5.83
N THR A 60 -10.23 9.19 -4.86
CA THR A 60 -11.56 8.65 -5.14
C THR A 60 -12.58 9.77 -5.37
N ASP A 61 -13.56 9.48 -6.21
CA ASP A 61 -14.64 10.42 -6.52
C ASP A 61 -15.39 10.81 -5.23
N GLU A 62 -15.81 12.07 -5.15
CA GLU A 62 -16.58 12.60 -4.04
C GLU A 62 -17.86 11.77 -3.84
N ASP A 63 -18.25 11.55 -2.59
CA ASP A 63 -19.39 10.70 -2.20
C ASP A 63 -19.33 9.24 -2.65
N SER A 64 -18.21 8.77 -3.18
CA SER A 64 -18.03 7.36 -3.53
C SER A 64 -17.52 6.54 -2.34
N TYR A 65 -17.92 5.26 -2.32
CA TYR A 65 -17.45 4.33 -1.28
C TYR A 65 -16.14 3.66 -1.69
N PHE A 66 -15.13 3.74 -0.80
CA PHE A 66 -13.92 2.94 -0.94
C PHE A 66 -14.06 1.62 -0.18
N PHE A 67 -14.09 0.51 -0.92
CA PHE A 67 -14.16 -0.84 -0.36
C PHE A 67 -12.75 -1.34 -0.03
N GLU A 68 -12.30 -1.13 1.20
CA GLU A 68 -10.98 -1.59 1.65
C GLU A 68 -10.93 -3.12 1.79
N ILE A 69 -9.91 -3.74 1.20
CA ILE A 69 -9.67 -5.18 1.22
C ILE A 69 -8.51 -5.49 2.16
N GLY A 70 -8.74 -6.40 3.11
CA GLY A 70 -7.69 -6.89 3.99
C GLY A 70 -7.18 -5.85 5.00
N ALA A 71 -8.05 -5.02 5.58
CA ALA A 71 -7.69 -4.05 6.62
C ALA A 71 -6.99 -4.70 7.82
N PHE A 72 -7.34 -5.92 8.19
CA PHE A 72 -6.72 -6.69 9.28
C PHE A 72 -5.44 -7.45 8.89
N ALA A 73 -4.98 -7.34 7.63
CA ALA A 73 -3.73 -7.99 7.25
C ALA A 73 -2.57 -7.47 8.10
N GLY A 74 -1.73 -8.39 8.59
CA GLY A 74 -0.63 -8.05 9.49
C GLY A 74 -1.03 -7.70 10.93
N TYR A 75 -2.33 -7.77 11.28
CA TYR A 75 -2.77 -7.51 12.65
C TYR A 75 -2.13 -8.50 13.63
N GLU A 76 -1.51 -7.97 14.69
CA GLU A 76 -0.73 -8.72 15.68
C GLU A 76 0.47 -9.53 15.15
N MET A 77 0.84 -9.37 13.87
CA MET A 77 2.05 -9.94 13.28
C MET A 77 3.24 -8.98 13.42
N TYR A 78 4.45 -9.54 13.38
CA TYR A 78 5.73 -8.78 13.37
C TYR A 78 5.90 -7.83 14.56
N LYS A 79 5.44 -8.23 15.74
CA LYS A 79 5.51 -7.43 16.97
C LYS A 79 6.95 -7.08 17.35
N GLU A 80 7.89 -7.99 17.11
CA GLU A 80 9.33 -7.81 17.31
C GLU A 80 9.93 -6.67 16.47
N TYR A 81 9.28 -6.36 15.34
CA TYR A 81 9.64 -5.22 14.47
C TYR A 81 8.75 -4.00 14.65
N GLY A 82 7.83 -4.03 15.63
CA GLY A 82 6.90 -2.93 15.91
C GLY A 82 5.59 -3.01 15.10
N GLY A 83 5.30 -4.17 14.53
CA GLY A 83 4.04 -4.45 13.83
C GLY A 83 4.02 -4.00 12.37
N CYS A 84 2.98 -4.48 11.65
CA CYS A 84 2.72 -4.13 10.27
C CYS A 84 1.21 -3.98 10.03
N PRO A 85 0.56 -2.94 10.60
CA PRO A 85 -0.87 -2.73 10.48
C PRO A 85 -1.28 -2.58 9.00
N ALA A 86 -2.44 -3.14 8.66
CA ALA A 86 -2.95 -3.23 7.30
C ALA A 86 -1.96 -3.87 6.30
N GLY A 87 -0.95 -4.61 6.79
CA GLY A 87 0.12 -5.15 5.95
C GLY A 87 1.05 -4.10 5.34
N GLY A 88 1.12 -2.88 5.91
CA GLY A 88 1.94 -1.77 5.39
C GLY A 88 1.47 -1.23 4.03
N VAL A 89 0.31 -1.64 3.55
CA VAL A 89 -0.28 -1.22 2.28
C VAL A 89 -1.80 -1.22 2.37
N ILE A 90 -2.44 -0.17 1.87
CA ILE A 90 -3.90 -0.08 1.77
C ILE A 90 -4.31 -0.54 0.38
N THR A 91 -5.21 -1.50 0.31
CA THR A 91 -5.75 -2.00 -0.96
C THR A 91 -7.26 -1.98 -0.93
N GLY A 92 -7.88 -1.66 -2.03
CA GLY A 92 -9.34 -1.65 -2.13
C GLY A 92 -9.84 -1.24 -3.49
N ILE A 93 -11.14 -1.24 -3.65
CA ILE A 93 -11.84 -0.83 -4.87
C ILE A 93 -12.55 0.49 -4.57
N GLY A 94 -12.32 1.50 -5.41
CA GLY A 94 -12.98 2.79 -5.36
C GLY A 94 -13.31 3.29 -6.76
N TYR A 95 -14.12 4.34 -6.84
CA TYR A 95 -14.38 5.03 -8.09
C TYR A 95 -13.37 6.15 -8.30
N VAL A 96 -12.79 6.22 -9.48
CA VAL A 96 -11.88 7.28 -9.91
C VAL A 96 -12.33 7.75 -11.29
N SER A 97 -12.75 9.00 -11.38
CA SER A 97 -13.32 9.58 -12.61
C SER A 97 -14.46 8.72 -13.20
N GLY A 98 -15.37 8.28 -12.34
CA GLY A 98 -16.55 7.47 -12.71
C GLY A 98 -16.24 6.00 -13.03
N ARG A 99 -15.02 5.52 -12.85
CA ARG A 99 -14.61 4.15 -13.13
C ARG A 99 -14.18 3.41 -11.87
N GLN A 100 -14.62 2.18 -11.71
CA GLN A 100 -14.10 1.31 -10.65
C GLN A 100 -12.64 0.96 -10.94
N CYS A 101 -11.78 1.24 -9.95
CA CYS A 101 -10.36 0.94 -10.01
C CYS A 101 -9.94 0.14 -8.76
N MET A 102 -9.02 -0.77 -8.93
CA MET A 102 -8.25 -1.31 -7.83
C MET A 102 -7.21 -0.25 -7.42
N ILE A 103 -7.16 0.10 -6.14
CA ILE A 103 -6.22 1.08 -5.60
C ILE A 103 -5.29 0.37 -4.63
N VAL A 104 -3.99 0.64 -4.75
CA VAL A 104 -2.93 0.07 -3.92
C VAL A 104 -2.02 1.20 -3.45
N ALA A 105 -2.03 1.51 -2.17
CA ALA A 105 -1.28 2.63 -1.60
C ALA A 105 -0.33 2.16 -0.50
N ASN A 106 0.98 2.37 -0.67
CA ASN A 106 1.95 2.07 0.38
C ASN A 106 1.77 3.00 1.57
N ASP A 107 1.73 2.44 2.78
CA ASP A 107 1.69 3.23 4.01
C ASP A 107 3.11 3.58 4.49
N ALA A 108 3.58 4.75 4.09
CA ALA A 108 4.89 5.25 4.50
C ALA A 108 5.03 5.51 6.01
N THR A 109 3.93 5.52 6.77
CA THR A 109 3.97 5.60 8.24
C THR A 109 4.43 4.28 8.85
N VAL A 110 4.24 3.15 8.14
CA VAL A 110 4.64 1.80 8.56
C VAL A 110 6.01 1.47 7.94
N LYS A 111 7.07 1.57 8.74
CA LYS A 111 8.44 1.25 8.31
C LYS A 111 8.86 1.91 6.98
N ALA A 112 8.44 3.15 6.75
CA ALA A 112 8.67 3.89 5.51
C ALA A 112 8.15 3.18 4.25
N GLY A 113 7.04 2.47 4.36
CA GLY A 113 6.46 1.70 3.27
C GLY A 113 7.25 0.45 2.87
N ALA A 114 8.09 -0.08 3.77
CA ALA A 114 8.85 -1.29 3.52
C ALA A 114 7.93 -2.51 3.38
N TRP A 115 8.33 -3.43 2.52
CA TRP A 115 7.57 -4.63 2.19
C TRP A 115 7.91 -5.78 3.14
N PHE A 116 6.92 -6.17 3.93
CA PHE A 116 6.90 -7.41 4.68
C PHE A 116 6.34 -8.57 3.82
N PRO A 117 6.49 -9.84 4.21
CA PRO A 117 5.86 -10.94 3.47
C PRO A 117 4.35 -10.74 3.29
N ILE A 118 3.65 -10.24 4.30
CA ILE A 118 2.21 -9.95 4.22
C ILE A 118 1.89 -8.81 3.24
N THR A 119 2.78 -7.82 3.08
CA THR A 119 2.65 -6.74 2.10
C THR A 119 2.63 -7.32 0.68
N GLY A 120 3.56 -8.22 0.38
CA GLY A 120 3.63 -8.92 -0.91
C GLY A 120 2.36 -9.72 -1.20
N LYS A 121 1.89 -10.52 -0.23
CA LYS A 121 0.64 -11.30 -0.36
C LYS A 121 -0.57 -10.40 -0.63
N LYS A 122 -0.66 -9.27 0.04
CA LYS A 122 -1.78 -8.34 -0.13
C LYS A 122 -1.77 -7.67 -1.51
N ASN A 123 -0.59 -7.27 -1.98
CA ASN A 123 -0.43 -6.74 -3.35
C ASN A 123 -0.79 -7.77 -4.42
N LEU A 124 -0.30 -9.00 -4.29
CA LEU A 124 -0.65 -10.09 -5.20
C LEU A 124 -2.15 -10.32 -5.26
N ARG A 125 -2.83 -10.33 -4.11
CA ARG A 125 -4.28 -10.47 -4.08
C ARG A 125 -5.00 -9.31 -4.75
N ALA A 126 -4.51 -8.07 -4.59
CA ALA A 126 -5.05 -6.92 -5.30
C ALA A 126 -4.92 -7.06 -6.83
N GLN A 127 -3.73 -7.48 -7.31
CA GLN A 127 -3.51 -7.75 -8.74
C GLN A 127 -4.41 -8.88 -9.26
N GLU A 128 -4.60 -9.97 -8.50
CA GLU A 128 -5.50 -11.06 -8.86
C GLU A 128 -6.93 -10.57 -9.03
N ILE A 129 -7.44 -9.82 -8.05
CA ILE A 129 -8.80 -9.24 -8.12
C ILE A 129 -8.93 -8.30 -9.31
N ALA A 130 -7.92 -7.46 -9.56
CA ALA A 130 -7.93 -6.56 -10.71
C ALA A 130 -7.97 -7.35 -12.04
N MET A 131 -7.19 -8.41 -12.18
CA MET A 131 -7.20 -9.27 -13.37
C MET A 131 -8.52 -10.02 -13.56
N GLU A 132 -9.06 -10.61 -12.47
CA GLU A 132 -10.31 -11.39 -12.50
C GLU A 132 -11.51 -10.52 -12.90
N ASN A 133 -11.52 -9.26 -12.46
CA ASN A 133 -12.62 -8.32 -12.70
C ASN A 133 -12.31 -7.29 -13.80
N ARG A 134 -11.14 -7.37 -14.44
CA ARG A 134 -10.66 -6.43 -15.46
C ARG A 134 -10.70 -4.96 -15.01
N LEU A 135 -10.33 -4.72 -13.74
CA LEU A 135 -10.28 -3.38 -13.16
C LEU A 135 -8.94 -2.72 -13.50
N PRO A 136 -8.92 -1.47 -13.95
CA PRO A 136 -7.72 -0.65 -13.91
C PRO A 136 -7.11 -0.67 -12.52
N ILE A 137 -5.79 -0.66 -12.42
CA ILE A 137 -5.12 -0.61 -11.13
C ILE A 137 -4.30 0.67 -10.98
N ILE A 138 -4.42 1.32 -9.83
CA ILE A 138 -3.70 2.55 -9.50
C ILE A 138 -2.81 2.29 -8.29
N TYR A 139 -1.51 2.49 -8.47
CA TYR A 139 -0.51 2.36 -7.42
C TYR A 139 -0.08 3.73 -6.91
N LEU A 140 -0.27 4.01 -5.61
CA LEU A 140 0.23 5.19 -4.93
C LEU A 140 1.50 4.78 -4.17
N VAL A 141 2.66 4.98 -4.80
CA VAL A 141 3.91 4.35 -4.37
C VAL A 141 4.73 5.28 -3.48
N ASP A 142 5.08 4.78 -2.29
CA ASP A 142 5.95 5.44 -1.32
C ASP A 142 6.61 4.35 -0.47
N SER A 143 7.68 3.73 -1.00
CA SER A 143 8.20 2.46 -0.50
C SER A 143 9.71 2.44 -0.40
N ALA A 144 10.21 2.13 0.79
CA ALA A 144 11.64 1.90 1.03
C ALA A 144 12.17 0.57 0.43
N GLY A 145 11.33 -0.18 -0.31
CA GLY A 145 11.69 -1.49 -0.84
C GLY A 145 11.43 -2.62 0.17
N VAL A 146 12.18 -3.70 0.05
CA VAL A 146 12.04 -4.87 0.93
C VAL A 146 12.41 -4.54 2.36
N PHE A 147 11.66 -5.08 3.33
CA PHE A 147 12.06 -5.04 4.73
C PHE A 147 13.27 -5.96 4.96
N LEU A 148 14.46 -5.38 4.99
CA LEU A 148 15.73 -6.11 4.96
C LEU A 148 15.86 -7.27 5.96
N PRO A 149 15.36 -7.17 7.22
CA PRO A 149 15.45 -8.29 8.15
C PRO A 149 14.70 -9.56 7.71
N MET A 150 13.80 -9.44 6.73
CA MET A 150 12.98 -10.55 6.18
C MET A 150 13.13 -10.67 4.66
N GLN A 151 14.26 -10.21 4.11
CA GLN A 151 14.47 -10.17 2.66
C GLN A 151 14.47 -11.57 2.02
N ASP A 152 14.91 -12.59 2.73
CA ASP A 152 14.92 -13.99 2.32
C ASP A 152 13.51 -14.57 2.11
N GLU A 153 12.50 -14.02 2.81
CA GLU A 153 11.11 -14.42 2.64
C GLU A 153 10.38 -13.65 1.51
N ILE A 154 10.95 -12.54 1.02
CA ILE A 154 10.30 -11.64 0.05
C ILE A 154 11.07 -11.57 -1.26
N PHE A 155 12.32 -12.00 -1.28
CA PHE A 155 13.21 -11.89 -2.43
C PHE A 155 12.57 -12.48 -3.69
N PRO A 156 12.91 -11.97 -4.92
CA PRO A 156 12.27 -12.40 -6.16
C PRO A 156 12.41 -13.88 -6.43
N ASP A 157 11.43 -14.62 -6.03
CA ASP A 157 11.19 -16.01 -6.33
C ASP A 157 9.93 -16.10 -7.21
N LYS A 158 9.46 -17.28 -7.46
CA LYS A 158 8.19 -17.56 -8.16
C LYS A 158 7.00 -16.78 -7.57
N GLU A 159 6.96 -16.64 -6.27
CA GLU A 159 5.94 -15.87 -5.55
C GLU A 159 6.45 -14.46 -5.23
N HIS A 160 5.73 -13.70 -4.42
CA HIS A 160 6.05 -12.33 -4.00
C HIS A 160 6.43 -11.43 -5.19
N PHE A 161 7.63 -10.86 -5.21
CA PHE A 161 8.04 -9.93 -6.26
C PHE A 161 8.08 -10.56 -7.65
N GLY A 162 8.54 -11.80 -7.78
CA GLY A 162 8.59 -12.49 -9.08
C GLY A 162 7.20 -12.60 -9.70
N ARG A 163 6.21 -13.03 -8.94
CA ARG A 163 4.82 -13.10 -9.40
C ARG A 163 4.24 -11.72 -9.66
N MET A 164 4.56 -10.73 -8.84
CA MET A 164 4.05 -9.38 -8.99
C MET A 164 4.52 -8.75 -10.31
N PHE A 165 5.82 -8.84 -10.62
CA PHE A 165 6.37 -8.35 -11.88
C PHE A 165 5.78 -9.09 -13.09
N ARG A 166 5.63 -10.42 -12.98
CA ARG A 166 4.93 -11.19 -13.99
C ARG A 166 3.48 -10.75 -14.17
N ASN A 167 2.78 -10.43 -13.09
CA ASN A 167 1.40 -9.94 -13.14
C ASN A 167 1.31 -8.58 -13.81
N ASN A 168 2.25 -7.64 -13.56
CA ASN A 168 2.30 -6.36 -14.28
C ASN A 168 2.36 -6.60 -15.80
N ALA A 169 3.31 -7.41 -16.28
CA ALA A 169 3.41 -7.72 -17.70
C ALA A 169 2.14 -8.41 -18.24
N LYS A 170 1.54 -9.32 -17.46
CA LYS A 170 0.30 -10.00 -17.83
C LYS A 170 -0.89 -9.05 -17.90
N MET A 171 -1.02 -8.11 -16.97
CA MET A 171 -2.09 -7.12 -16.96
C MET A 171 -2.00 -6.19 -18.18
N SER A 172 -0.81 -5.69 -18.53
CA SER A 172 -0.60 -4.94 -19.75
C SER A 172 -0.97 -5.75 -21.01
N ALA A 173 -0.55 -7.02 -21.09
CA ALA A 173 -0.92 -7.91 -22.19
C ALA A 173 -2.44 -8.18 -22.26
N MET A 174 -3.15 -8.12 -21.15
CA MET A 174 -4.61 -8.24 -21.09
C MET A 174 -5.35 -6.93 -21.41
N GLY A 175 -4.63 -5.82 -21.60
CA GLY A 175 -5.20 -4.48 -21.78
C GLY A 175 -5.89 -3.94 -20.53
N ILE A 176 -5.39 -4.31 -19.35
CA ILE A 176 -5.83 -3.77 -18.06
C ILE A 176 -4.88 -2.62 -17.70
N PRO A 177 -5.35 -1.36 -17.72
CA PRO A 177 -4.49 -0.21 -17.46
C PRO A 177 -3.88 -0.23 -16.06
N GLN A 178 -2.60 0.08 -15.98
CA GLN A 178 -1.84 0.20 -14.74
C GLN A 178 -1.23 1.60 -14.67
N ILE A 179 -1.62 2.37 -13.67
CA ILE A 179 -1.14 3.74 -13.44
C ILE A 179 -0.41 3.75 -12.10
N ALA A 180 0.80 4.27 -12.07
CA ALA A 180 1.57 4.41 -10.85
C ALA A 180 1.92 5.88 -10.57
N ALA A 181 1.65 6.35 -9.36
CA ALA A 181 2.07 7.66 -8.88
C ALA A 181 3.18 7.49 -7.84
N ILE A 182 4.37 7.98 -8.15
CA ILE A 182 5.56 7.98 -7.30
C ILE A 182 5.46 9.19 -6.38
N MET A 183 4.96 8.98 -5.17
CA MET A 183 4.61 10.04 -4.21
C MET A 183 5.63 10.17 -3.06
N GLY A 184 6.64 9.37 -3.07
CA GLY A 184 7.71 9.34 -2.10
C GLY A 184 8.92 8.60 -2.63
N SER A 185 9.87 8.24 -1.74
CA SER A 185 11.03 7.47 -2.17
C SER A 185 10.62 6.06 -2.55
N CYS A 186 10.92 5.65 -3.78
CA CYS A 186 10.75 4.30 -4.28
C CYS A 186 12.12 3.68 -4.51
N VAL A 187 12.45 2.64 -3.74
CA VAL A 187 13.80 2.06 -3.69
C VAL A 187 13.77 0.60 -4.09
N ALA A 188 14.75 0.19 -4.86
CA ALA A 188 15.01 -1.20 -5.26
C ALA A 188 13.74 -1.90 -5.81
N GLY A 189 13.29 -3.00 -5.20
CA GLY A 189 12.08 -3.72 -5.62
C GLY A 189 10.81 -2.87 -5.62
N GLY A 190 10.69 -1.85 -4.73
CA GLY A 190 9.61 -0.87 -4.74
C GLY A 190 9.65 0.10 -5.93
N ALA A 191 10.81 0.24 -6.59
CA ALA A 191 10.97 1.04 -7.78
C ALA A 191 10.51 0.32 -9.06
N TYR A 192 10.60 -1.00 -9.10
CA TYR A 192 10.17 -1.78 -10.27
C TYR A 192 8.67 -1.69 -10.53
N LEU A 193 7.86 -1.68 -9.47
CA LEU A 193 6.40 -1.64 -9.60
C LEU A 193 5.90 -0.45 -10.43
N PRO A 194 6.30 0.81 -10.13
CA PRO A 194 5.87 1.95 -10.96
C PRO A 194 6.46 1.91 -12.37
N ILE A 195 7.72 1.52 -12.54
CA ILE A 195 8.37 1.50 -13.86
C ILE A 195 7.78 0.41 -14.80
N MET A 196 7.24 -0.66 -14.23
CA MET A 196 6.55 -1.70 -14.98
C MET A 196 5.06 -1.43 -15.22
N SER A 197 4.53 -0.33 -14.70
CA SER A 197 3.18 0.13 -14.99
C SER A 197 3.10 0.75 -16.40
N ASP A 198 1.90 0.83 -16.96
CA ASP A 198 1.71 1.38 -18.32
C ASP A 198 1.92 2.89 -18.33
N GLU A 199 1.59 3.57 -17.21
CA GLU A 199 1.79 5.01 -17.01
C GLU A 199 2.44 5.23 -15.64
N ALA A 200 3.50 6.04 -15.60
CA ALA A 200 4.18 6.44 -14.38
C ALA A 200 4.16 7.97 -14.22
N LEU A 201 3.73 8.41 -13.04
CA LEU A 201 3.69 9.81 -12.64
C LEU A 201 4.61 10.01 -11.45
N ILE A 202 5.38 11.09 -11.41
CA ILE A 202 6.26 11.39 -10.29
C ILE A 202 5.94 12.77 -9.70
N VAL A 203 5.81 12.84 -8.37
CA VAL A 203 5.53 14.11 -7.68
C VAL A 203 6.85 14.84 -7.45
N GLU A 204 6.99 16.01 -8.05
CA GLU A 204 8.17 16.87 -7.88
C GLU A 204 8.41 17.21 -6.40
N GLY A 205 9.67 17.19 -5.98
CA GLY A 205 10.12 17.51 -4.62
C GLY A 205 9.87 16.44 -3.57
N THR A 206 8.91 15.50 -3.77
CA THR A 206 8.65 14.43 -2.81
C THR A 206 8.88 13.05 -3.38
N GLY A 207 8.51 12.83 -4.64
CA GLY A 207 8.73 11.58 -5.38
C GLY A 207 10.20 11.40 -5.75
N SER A 208 10.67 10.18 -5.71
CA SER A 208 11.98 9.82 -6.27
C SER A 208 12.05 8.32 -6.48
N ILE A 209 12.76 7.92 -7.50
CA ILE A 209 12.92 6.53 -7.86
C ILE A 209 14.38 6.21 -8.16
N PHE A 210 14.92 5.18 -7.53
CA PHE A 210 16.29 4.74 -7.74
C PHE A 210 16.50 3.30 -7.27
N LEU A 211 17.46 2.63 -7.84
CA LEU A 211 17.84 1.28 -7.42
C LEU A 211 18.51 1.31 -6.03
N ALA A 212 19.45 2.24 -5.85
CA ALA A 212 20.18 2.46 -4.61
C ALA A 212 20.08 3.93 -4.21
N GLY A 213 19.65 4.20 -2.97
CA GLY A 213 19.54 5.57 -2.48
C GLY A 213 20.90 6.25 -2.19
N PRO A 214 20.92 7.56 -1.94
CA PRO A 214 22.15 8.35 -1.77
C PRO A 214 23.17 7.78 -0.77
N TYR A 215 22.69 7.18 0.32
CA TYR A 215 23.59 6.57 1.31
C TYR A 215 24.34 5.35 0.79
N LEU A 216 23.68 4.53 -0.05
CA LEU A 216 24.29 3.37 -0.69
C LEU A 216 25.27 3.79 -1.79
N VAL A 217 24.93 4.82 -2.56
CA VAL A 217 25.81 5.42 -3.58
C VAL A 217 27.11 5.91 -2.91
N LYS A 218 26.98 6.67 -1.81
CA LYS A 218 28.13 7.13 -1.05
C LYS A 218 28.97 5.98 -0.50
N ALA A 219 28.35 4.93 0.01
CA ALA A 219 29.06 3.77 0.57
C ALA A 219 29.76 2.94 -0.52
N ALA A 220 29.16 2.82 -1.70
CA ALA A 220 29.69 1.98 -2.79
C ALA A 220 30.81 2.67 -3.59
N ILE A 221 30.64 3.95 -3.92
CA ILE A 221 31.56 4.67 -4.83
C ILE A 221 32.10 5.99 -4.26
N GLY A 222 31.75 6.33 -3.02
CA GLY A 222 32.23 7.56 -2.35
C GLY A 222 31.54 8.86 -2.81
N GLU A 223 30.66 8.80 -3.78
CA GLU A 223 29.98 9.96 -4.35
C GLU A 223 28.88 10.47 -3.41
N VAL A 224 28.81 11.78 -3.21
CA VAL A 224 27.77 12.44 -2.43
C VAL A 224 26.80 13.09 -3.40
N VAL A 225 25.62 12.51 -3.52
CA VAL A 225 24.52 13.00 -4.36
C VAL A 225 23.26 13.17 -3.51
N ASP A 226 22.49 14.22 -3.77
CA ASP A 226 21.18 14.38 -3.13
C ASP A 226 20.11 13.50 -3.83
N LYS A 227 18.99 13.37 -3.14
CA LYS A 227 17.89 12.52 -3.58
C LYS A 227 17.25 12.99 -4.88
N GLU A 228 17.10 14.31 -5.05
CA GLU A 228 16.43 14.91 -6.22
C GLU A 228 17.29 14.75 -7.48
N THR A 229 18.58 15.03 -7.34
CA THR A 229 19.57 14.86 -8.42
C THR A 229 19.71 13.39 -8.82
N LEU A 230 19.68 12.46 -7.85
CA LEU A 230 19.86 11.03 -8.11
C LEU A 230 18.66 10.42 -8.85
N GLY A 231 17.44 10.79 -8.49
CA GLY A 231 16.26 10.15 -9.05
C GLY A 231 14.95 10.88 -8.74
N GLY A 232 15.00 12.22 -8.63
CA GLY A 232 13.81 13.06 -8.51
C GLY A 232 13.08 13.24 -9.84
N ALA A 233 12.01 14.03 -9.83
CA ALA A 233 11.13 14.21 -10.99
C ALA A 233 11.89 14.74 -12.22
N VAL A 234 12.71 15.76 -12.07
CA VAL A 234 13.48 16.33 -13.18
C VAL A 234 14.43 15.32 -13.79
N SER A 235 15.18 14.59 -12.96
CA SER A 235 16.11 13.55 -13.45
C SER A 235 15.40 12.43 -14.21
N GLN A 236 14.22 12.05 -13.76
CA GLN A 236 13.46 10.96 -14.38
C GLN A 236 12.70 11.41 -15.62
N CYS A 237 12.01 12.54 -15.58
CA CYS A 237 11.20 12.99 -16.71
C CYS A 237 12.05 13.61 -17.83
N ASP A 238 13.03 14.46 -17.50
CA ASP A 238 13.78 15.21 -18.52
C ASP A 238 14.96 14.42 -19.11
N ILE A 239 15.52 13.49 -18.33
CA ILE A 239 16.72 12.74 -18.73
C ILE A 239 16.42 11.30 -19.10
N SER A 240 15.70 10.56 -18.25
CA SER A 240 15.42 9.14 -18.49
C SER A 240 14.13 8.89 -19.27
N GLY A 241 13.20 9.83 -19.31
CA GLY A 241 11.95 9.72 -20.06
C GLY A 241 10.87 8.88 -19.35
N VAL A 242 10.89 8.83 -18.02
CA VAL A 242 9.86 8.16 -17.19
C VAL A 242 8.74 9.14 -16.87
#